data_7b60aed99ac6552ed5928267850f99be
#
_entry.id   7b60aed99ac6552ed5928267850f99be
#
_cell.length_a   1.000
_cell.length_b   1.000
_cell.length_c   1.000
_cell.angle_alpha   90.00
_cell.angle_beta   90.00
_cell.angle_gamma   90.00
#
_symmetry.space_group_name_H-M   'P 1'
#
loop_
_entity.id
_entity.type
_entity.pdbx_description
1 polymer ?
#
loop_
_entity_poly.entity_id
_entity_poly.type
_entity_poly.pdbx_seq_one_letter_code
_entity_poly.pdbx_strand_id
1 'polypeptide(L)'
;RELDRVRDVLLEDMPPLCVSLVQRRDTSSAYIDLLRSYLMEVLGGAASLPPRRGRSAKPFYNLPVLSSAAAKPAVVHPAPGTQLPFEGGHNFRELGGYEADEGKHIKWGQIYRGIPTWKLTSEADRKLLDSLGLRLILDLRSEAEAAETPDYVPDGARLVRICGLCLENGKEVDFSPEDRENLLKGMPDEGRRMADAMYERMLFGNKAYKELFRALEAGETPVLFHCSAGKDRTGVAAILILLALGASDKTIAEDFEKTNIWRRPELEAVWAEHAEEIAADPARKDFYLGVFGVHPESAPFVLGIIRERYGSADAYLEAEYGLTPARLMRLRRMYLE
;
A
#
# COMPACT_ATOMS: atom_id res chain seq x y z
N ARG A 1 4.30 39.22 1.70
CA ARG A 1 3.01 39.95 1.47
C ARG A 1 2.27 39.46 0.22
N GLU A 2 2.94 39.11 -0.87
CA GLU A 2 2.31 38.52 -2.06
C GLU A 2 1.98 37.03 -1.88
N LEU A 3 2.86 36.30 -1.21
CA LEU A 3 2.65 34.89 -0.84
C LEU A 3 1.47 34.70 0.14
N ASP A 4 1.24 35.65 1.04
CA ASP A 4 0.11 35.59 1.97
C ASP A 4 -1.25 35.78 1.25
N ARG A 5 -1.29 36.58 0.20
CA ARG A 5 -2.50 36.76 -0.61
C ARG A 5 -2.83 35.55 -1.52
N VAL A 6 -1.81 34.89 -2.04
CA VAL A 6 -1.97 33.66 -2.84
C VAL A 6 -2.47 32.52 -1.96
N ARG A 7 -1.98 32.43 -0.71
CA ARG A 7 -2.42 31.47 0.29
C ARG A 7 -3.92 31.54 0.56
N ASP A 8 -4.44 32.76 0.77
CA ASP A 8 -5.83 32.95 1.18
C ASP A 8 -6.85 32.67 0.06
N VAL A 9 -6.44 32.80 -1.20
CA VAL A 9 -7.29 32.50 -2.37
C VAL A 9 -7.27 31.01 -2.74
N LEU A 10 -6.16 30.31 -2.48
CA LEU A 10 -6.02 28.89 -2.84
C LEU A 10 -6.59 27.94 -1.78
N LEU A 11 -6.74 28.39 -0.53
CA LEU A 11 -7.21 27.53 0.57
C LEU A 11 -8.71 27.22 0.51
N GLU A 12 -9.53 28.04 -0.15
CA GLU A 12 -10.98 27.81 -0.25
C GLU A 12 -11.34 26.70 -1.26
N ASP A 13 -10.50 26.48 -2.29
CA ASP A 13 -10.78 25.50 -3.36
C ASP A 13 -9.85 24.28 -3.35
N MET A 14 -8.93 24.17 -2.39
CA MET A 14 -7.98 23.06 -2.33
C MET A 14 -8.54 21.86 -1.54
N PRO A 15 -8.25 20.61 -1.98
CA PRO A 15 -8.54 19.41 -1.17
C PRO A 15 -7.86 19.49 0.20
N PRO A 16 -8.49 18.95 1.26
CA PRO A 16 -7.96 19.01 2.64
C PRO A 16 -6.50 18.58 2.81
N LEU A 17 -6.04 17.66 1.97
CA LEU A 17 -4.66 17.17 1.95
C LEU A 17 -3.66 18.25 1.54
N CYS A 18 -3.99 19.08 0.57
CA CYS A 18 -3.14 20.18 0.11
C CYS A 18 -3.07 21.32 1.13
N VAL A 19 -4.17 21.59 1.85
CA VAL A 19 -4.23 22.60 2.90
C VAL A 19 -3.27 22.27 4.04
N SER A 20 -3.18 21.02 4.47
CA SER A 20 -2.25 20.58 5.52
C SER A 20 -0.78 20.73 5.12
N LEU A 21 -0.48 20.58 3.83
CA LEU A 21 0.87 20.72 3.30
C LEU A 21 1.34 22.17 3.24
N VAL A 22 0.44 23.10 2.94
CA VAL A 22 0.74 24.56 2.90
C VAL A 22 0.89 25.14 4.29
N GLN A 23 0.27 24.55 5.30
CA GLN A 23 0.34 25.01 6.70
C GLN A 23 1.61 24.59 7.44
N ARG A 24 2.34 23.57 6.97
CA ARG A 24 3.64 23.19 7.56
C ARG A 24 4.74 24.13 7.06
N ARG A 25 5.44 24.78 8.00
CA ARG A 25 6.51 25.77 7.75
C ARG A 25 7.86 25.15 7.33
N ASP A 26 7.87 24.00 6.67
CA ASP A 26 9.11 23.35 6.27
C ASP A 26 9.48 23.75 4.84
N THR A 27 10.44 24.65 4.71
CA THR A 27 10.87 25.29 3.47
C THR A 27 12.06 24.58 2.83
N SER A 28 11.97 23.29 2.53
CA SER A 28 12.96 22.69 1.67
C SER A 28 12.74 23.13 0.20
N SER A 29 13.83 23.51 -0.48
CA SER A 29 13.82 24.00 -1.87
C SER A 29 13.09 23.07 -2.83
N ALA A 30 13.23 21.74 -2.67
CA ALA A 30 12.58 20.73 -3.47
C ALA A 30 11.03 20.76 -3.37
N TYR A 31 10.51 21.18 -2.23
CA TYR A 31 9.07 21.26 -1.98
C TYR A 31 8.42 22.46 -2.68
N ILE A 32 9.14 23.58 -2.71
CA ILE A 32 8.70 24.81 -3.41
C ILE A 32 8.68 24.57 -4.92
N ASP A 33 9.63 23.81 -5.45
CA ASP A 33 9.71 23.50 -6.88
C ASP A 33 8.63 22.50 -7.31
N LEU A 34 8.27 21.53 -6.45
CA LEU A 34 7.13 20.63 -6.68
C LEU A 34 5.79 21.40 -6.70
N LEU A 35 5.62 22.32 -5.77
CA LEU A 35 4.42 23.19 -5.69
C LEU A 35 4.33 24.12 -6.91
N ARG A 36 5.45 24.68 -7.36
CA ARG A 36 5.53 25.48 -8.59
C ARG A 36 5.17 24.69 -9.83
N SER A 37 5.71 23.48 -9.98
CA SER A 37 5.40 22.61 -11.12
C SER A 37 3.92 22.25 -11.14
N TYR A 38 3.33 21.91 -10.00
CA TYR A 38 1.90 21.64 -9.88
C TYR A 38 1.03 22.84 -10.22
N LEU A 39 1.36 24.03 -9.72
CA LEU A 39 0.62 25.27 -10.02
C LEU A 39 0.72 25.68 -11.49
N MET A 40 1.86 25.45 -12.15
CA MET A 40 2.03 25.71 -13.58
C MET A 40 1.25 24.74 -14.45
N GLU A 41 1.10 23.49 -14.02
CA GLU A 41 0.36 22.45 -14.72
C GLU A 41 -1.17 22.66 -14.59
N VAL A 42 -1.65 22.96 -13.39
CA VAL A 42 -3.09 23.13 -13.09
C VAL A 42 -3.64 24.48 -13.58
N LEU A 43 -2.84 25.53 -13.55
CA LEU A 43 -3.27 26.88 -13.98
C LEU A 43 -2.98 27.20 -15.44
N GLY A 44 -2.48 26.22 -16.22
CA GLY A 44 -2.40 26.31 -17.68
C GLY A 44 -1.60 27.49 -18.21
N GLY A 45 -0.42 27.77 -17.65
CA GLY A 45 0.61 28.62 -18.31
C GLY A 45 0.19 30.03 -18.72
N ALA A 46 -0.92 30.59 -18.25
CA ALA A 46 -1.40 31.93 -18.61
C ALA A 46 -1.09 32.95 -17.52
N ALA A 47 0.11 33.48 -17.60
CA ALA A 47 0.47 34.64 -16.82
C ALA A 47 0.09 35.90 -17.60
N SER A 48 -0.88 36.60 -17.15
CA SER A 48 -0.92 38.07 -17.09
C SER A 48 -2.30 38.53 -16.61
N LEU A 49 -2.32 39.11 -15.44
CA LEU A 49 -3.50 39.79 -14.90
C LEU A 49 -3.74 41.10 -15.69
N PRO A 50 -4.95 41.33 -16.23
CA PRO A 50 -5.28 42.60 -16.83
C PRO A 50 -5.59 43.66 -15.75
N PRO A 51 -5.35 44.95 -16.04
CA PRO A 51 -5.60 46.04 -15.10
C PRO A 51 -7.09 46.31 -14.92
N ARG A 52 -7.47 46.65 -13.69
CA ARG A 52 -8.83 47.09 -13.34
C ARG A 52 -9.22 48.32 -14.12
N ARG A 53 -10.34 48.29 -14.80
CA ARG A 53 -11.10 49.49 -15.20
C ARG A 53 -12.59 49.38 -14.88
N GLY A 54 -13.12 50.49 -14.54
CA GLY A 54 -14.32 50.83 -13.87
C GLY A 54 -15.65 50.42 -14.52
N ARG A 55 -16.66 50.62 -13.71
CA ARG A 55 -18.09 50.36 -13.94
C ARG A 55 -18.64 51.06 -15.19
N SER A 56 -19.43 50.35 -15.98
CA SER A 56 -20.64 50.91 -16.61
C SER A 56 -21.60 49.77 -17.04
N ALA A 57 -22.88 50.15 -17.13
CA ALA A 57 -24.04 49.26 -17.12
C ALA A 57 -24.38 48.64 -18.47
N LYS A 58 -24.90 47.43 -18.42
CA LYS A 58 -25.90 46.67 -19.23
C LYS A 58 -26.14 46.99 -20.70
N PRO A 59 -26.45 46.03 -21.56
CA PRO A 59 -27.80 45.42 -21.58
C PRO A 59 -27.87 43.90 -21.76
N PHE A 60 -29.04 43.37 -21.47
CA PHE A 60 -29.49 41.99 -21.58
C PHE A 60 -29.39 41.44 -23.01
N TYR A 61 -28.82 40.22 -23.15
CA TYR A 61 -29.15 39.28 -24.22
C TYR A 61 -29.48 37.93 -23.65
N ASN A 62 -30.68 37.45 -23.98
CA ASN A 62 -31.08 36.05 -23.72
C ASN A 62 -30.22 35.11 -24.55
N LEU A 63 -29.40 34.33 -23.89
CA LEU A 63 -28.76 33.17 -24.47
C LEU A 63 -29.45 31.90 -23.92
N PRO A 64 -29.65 30.88 -24.76
CA PRO A 64 -30.30 29.64 -24.31
C PRO A 64 -29.41 28.96 -23.24
N VAL A 65 -30.08 28.52 -22.18
CA VAL A 65 -29.44 27.72 -21.12
C VAL A 65 -29.03 26.38 -21.73
N LEU A 66 -27.78 26.27 -22.15
CA LEU A 66 -27.14 24.98 -22.33
C LEU A 66 -26.89 24.47 -20.92
N SER A 67 -27.64 23.46 -20.51
CA SER A 67 -27.36 22.69 -19.31
C SER A 67 -26.03 21.98 -19.54
N SER A 68 -24.93 22.63 -19.19
CA SER A 68 -23.68 21.93 -18.99
C SER A 68 -23.83 21.13 -17.69
N ALA A 69 -24.05 19.84 -17.82
CA ALA A 69 -23.73 18.94 -16.71
C ALA A 69 -22.25 19.19 -16.42
N ALA A 70 -21.96 19.94 -15.35
CA ALA A 70 -20.60 20.17 -14.90
C ALA A 70 -19.99 18.79 -14.66
N ALA A 71 -19.02 18.41 -15.48
CA ALA A 71 -18.23 17.22 -15.22
C ALA A 71 -17.64 17.37 -13.82
N LYS A 72 -17.88 16.39 -12.95
CA LYS A 72 -17.23 16.37 -11.65
C LYS A 72 -15.72 16.50 -11.90
N PRO A 73 -15.01 17.37 -11.14
CA PRO A 73 -13.57 17.47 -11.30
C PRO A 73 -12.97 16.08 -11.17
N ALA A 74 -12.08 15.72 -12.09
CA ALA A 74 -11.39 14.44 -12.03
C ALA A 74 -10.62 14.37 -10.70
N VAL A 75 -10.87 13.32 -9.92
CA VAL A 75 -10.12 13.10 -8.68
C VAL A 75 -8.68 12.77 -9.09
N VAL A 76 -7.74 13.61 -8.71
CA VAL A 76 -6.31 13.37 -8.97
C VAL A 76 -5.81 12.41 -7.88
N HIS A 77 -5.56 11.18 -8.27
CA HIS A 77 -4.96 10.18 -7.39
C HIS A 77 -3.43 10.27 -7.41
N PRO A 78 -2.74 9.93 -6.31
CA PRO A 78 -1.28 9.81 -6.29
C PRO A 78 -0.83 8.67 -7.22
N ALA A 79 0.48 8.55 -7.45
CA ALA A 79 1.03 7.39 -8.16
C ALA A 79 0.70 6.09 -7.39
N PRO A 80 0.42 4.96 -8.10
CA PRO A 80 0.12 3.68 -7.46
C PRO A 80 1.20 3.27 -6.45
N GLY A 81 0.78 2.75 -5.29
CA GLY A 81 1.67 2.34 -4.21
C GLY A 81 2.33 3.49 -3.45
N THR A 82 1.85 4.73 -3.59
CA THR A 82 2.26 5.84 -2.74
C THR A 82 1.81 5.59 -1.30
N GLN A 83 2.73 5.84 -0.34
CA GLN A 83 2.44 5.70 1.07
C GLN A 83 1.42 6.74 1.54
N LEU A 84 0.45 6.32 2.35
CA LEU A 84 -0.42 7.24 3.06
C LEU A 84 0.37 7.99 4.16
N PRO A 85 0.04 9.26 4.42
CA PRO A 85 0.84 10.14 5.27
C PRO A 85 0.59 9.93 6.77
N PHE A 86 0.68 8.68 7.24
CA PHE A 86 0.65 8.37 8.65
C PHE A 86 1.94 8.80 9.34
N GLU A 87 1.82 9.35 10.57
CA GLU A 87 2.95 9.76 11.40
C GLU A 87 3.53 8.58 12.19
N GLY A 88 2.68 7.66 12.62
CA GLY A 88 3.04 6.52 13.49
C GLY A 88 3.74 5.38 12.78
N GLY A 89 3.97 5.45 11.47
CA GLY A 89 4.73 4.41 10.78
C GLY A 89 4.71 4.49 9.27
N HIS A 90 5.57 3.67 8.70
CA HIS A 90 5.83 3.63 7.26
C HIS A 90 5.20 2.39 6.61
N ASN A 91 5.22 2.34 5.28
CA ASN A 91 4.79 1.20 4.46
C ASN A 91 3.26 0.96 4.40
N PHE A 92 2.44 1.92 4.86
CA PHE A 92 0.99 1.85 4.72
C PHE A 92 0.57 2.49 3.39
N ARG A 93 -0.06 1.71 2.50
CA ARG A 93 -0.50 2.16 1.17
C ARG A 93 -1.69 1.36 0.66
N GLU A 94 -2.28 1.80 -0.44
CA GLU A 94 -3.32 1.05 -1.12
C GLU A 94 -2.81 0.41 -2.43
N LEU A 95 -3.57 -0.56 -2.94
CA LEU A 95 -3.31 -1.22 -4.22
C LEU A 95 -4.05 -0.55 -5.38
N GLY A 96 -4.77 0.55 -5.13
CA GLY A 96 -5.47 1.31 -6.15
C GLY A 96 -4.51 1.89 -7.21
N GLY A 97 -5.01 2.02 -8.44
CA GLY A 97 -4.30 2.62 -9.57
C GLY A 97 -3.28 1.71 -10.27
N TYR A 98 -2.89 0.58 -9.72
CA TYR A 98 -2.03 -0.37 -10.45
C TYR A 98 -2.73 -0.90 -11.69
N GLU A 99 -1.98 -0.94 -12.80
CA GLU A 99 -2.44 -1.59 -14.03
C GLU A 99 -2.59 -3.11 -13.80
N ALA A 100 -3.69 -3.65 -14.29
CA ALA A 100 -4.10 -5.03 -14.12
C ALA A 100 -4.67 -5.59 -15.45
N ASP A 101 -5.61 -6.53 -15.37
CA ASP A 101 -6.16 -7.23 -16.51
C ASP A 101 -6.73 -6.31 -17.61
N GLU A 102 -6.41 -6.59 -18.85
CA GLU A 102 -6.90 -5.87 -20.04
C GLU A 102 -6.58 -4.35 -20.04
N GLY A 103 -5.50 -3.92 -19.40
CA GLY A 103 -5.11 -2.51 -19.31
C GLY A 103 -6.01 -1.67 -18.40
N LYS A 104 -6.87 -2.33 -17.62
CA LYS A 104 -7.65 -1.69 -16.57
C LYS A 104 -6.79 -1.42 -15.35
N HIS A 105 -7.31 -0.60 -14.43
CA HIS A 105 -6.64 -0.26 -13.19
C HIS A 105 -7.43 -0.74 -11.98
N ILE A 106 -6.73 -1.06 -10.90
CA ILE A 106 -7.37 -1.40 -9.63
C ILE A 106 -8.05 -0.14 -9.06
N LYS A 107 -9.31 -0.27 -8.67
CA LYS A 107 -10.09 0.83 -8.07
C LYS A 107 -9.43 1.35 -6.80
N TRP A 108 -9.41 2.66 -6.68
CA TRP A 108 -8.93 3.35 -5.49
C TRP A 108 -9.86 3.18 -4.29
N GLY A 109 -9.30 3.28 -3.09
CA GLY A 109 -10.06 3.27 -1.84
C GLY A 109 -10.66 1.92 -1.47
N GLN A 110 -10.16 0.80 -2.00
CA GLN A 110 -10.73 -0.52 -1.76
C GLN A 110 -9.83 -1.48 -0.98
N ILE A 111 -8.53 -1.47 -1.28
CA ILE A 111 -7.61 -2.51 -0.81
C ILE A 111 -6.35 -1.86 -0.28
N TYR A 112 -6.17 -1.91 1.04
CA TYR A 112 -5.04 -1.31 1.76
C TYR A 112 -4.14 -2.38 2.33
N ARG A 113 -2.83 -2.13 2.29
CA ARG A 113 -1.81 -2.92 2.97
C ARG A 113 -0.99 -2.05 3.90
N GLY A 114 -0.55 -2.58 5.04
CA GLY A 114 0.19 -1.72 5.97
C GLY A 114 0.81 -2.41 7.17
N ILE A 115 1.04 -1.59 8.18
CA ILE A 115 1.52 -1.92 9.51
C ILE A 115 0.34 -2.07 10.47
N PRO A 116 0.55 -2.61 11.70
CA PRO A 116 -0.48 -2.72 12.71
C PRO A 116 -1.02 -1.33 13.10
N THR A 117 -2.32 -1.25 13.28
CA THR A 117 -3.02 0.01 13.56
C THR A 117 -2.77 0.57 14.97
N TRP A 118 -2.26 -0.27 15.90
CA TRP A 118 -1.85 0.20 17.23
C TRP A 118 -0.72 1.23 17.18
N LYS A 119 0.08 1.24 16.13
CA LYS A 119 1.17 2.21 15.91
C LYS A 119 0.65 3.62 15.57
N LEU A 120 -0.57 3.70 15.06
CA LEU A 120 -1.20 4.93 14.61
C LEU A 120 -1.86 5.63 15.80
N THR A 121 -1.07 6.33 16.65
CA THR A 121 -1.50 6.85 17.95
C THR A 121 -1.86 8.32 17.95
N SER A 122 -1.34 9.12 17.00
CA SER A 122 -1.65 10.54 16.93
C SER A 122 -3.11 10.78 16.53
N GLU A 123 -3.65 11.94 16.91
CA GLU A 123 -5.00 12.34 16.50
C GLU A 123 -5.13 12.43 14.97
N ALA A 124 -4.07 12.89 14.30
CA ALA A 124 -4.02 12.96 12.84
C ALA A 124 -4.10 11.56 12.21
N ASP A 125 -3.33 10.60 12.75
CA ASP A 125 -3.36 9.21 12.29
C ASP A 125 -4.73 8.58 12.50
N ARG A 126 -5.35 8.77 13.67
CA ARG A 126 -6.69 8.25 13.95
C ARG A 126 -7.73 8.80 12.98
N LYS A 127 -7.75 10.11 12.78
CA LYS A 127 -8.65 10.75 11.81
C LYS A 127 -8.43 10.24 10.39
N LEU A 128 -7.18 10.07 9.97
CA LEU A 128 -6.87 9.54 8.65
C LEU A 128 -7.34 8.09 8.52
N LEU A 129 -7.06 7.24 9.51
CA LEU A 129 -7.50 5.84 9.51
C LEU A 129 -9.03 5.72 9.48
N ASP A 130 -9.73 6.51 10.30
CA ASP A 130 -11.20 6.55 10.31
C ASP A 130 -11.77 6.99 8.96
N SER A 131 -11.10 7.94 8.28
CA SER A 131 -11.53 8.43 6.96
C SER A 131 -11.43 7.39 5.84
N LEU A 132 -10.65 6.32 6.03
CA LEU A 132 -10.56 5.23 5.06
C LEU A 132 -11.87 4.39 5.01
N GLY A 133 -12.72 4.50 6.01
CA GLY A 133 -14.00 3.79 6.07
C GLY A 133 -13.85 2.27 6.05
N LEU A 134 -12.81 1.74 6.70
CA LEU A 134 -12.49 0.32 6.69
C LEU A 134 -13.69 -0.53 7.16
N ARG A 135 -13.97 -1.61 6.46
CA ARG A 135 -14.97 -2.61 6.84
C ARG A 135 -14.34 -3.85 7.46
N LEU A 136 -13.12 -4.15 7.04
CA LEU A 136 -12.35 -5.29 7.53
C LEU A 136 -10.89 -4.89 7.77
N ILE A 137 -10.37 -5.29 8.92
CA ILE A 137 -8.93 -5.35 9.19
C ILE A 137 -8.59 -6.83 9.33
N LEU A 138 -7.70 -7.33 8.46
CA LEU A 138 -7.15 -8.68 8.54
C LEU A 138 -5.74 -8.62 9.10
N ASP A 139 -5.59 -9.01 10.36
CA ASP A 139 -4.32 -9.10 11.06
C ASP A 139 -3.67 -10.45 10.79
N LEU A 140 -2.52 -10.43 10.12
CA LEU A 140 -1.75 -11.61 9.72
C LEU A 140 -0.70 -12.02 10.76
N ARG A 141 -0.67 -11.38 11.93
CA ARG A 141 0.27 -11.68 13.01
C ARG A 141 -0.11 -12.98 13.74
N SER A 142 0.84 -13.54 14.45
CA SER A 142 0.57 -14.62 15.41
C SER A 142 -0.30 -14.10 16.56
N GLU A 143 -0.87 -15.04 17.31
CA GLU A 143 -1.64 -14.68 18.51
C GLU A 143 -0.76 -13.98 19.54
N ALA A 144 0.46 -14.44 19.73
CA ALA A 144 1.41 -13.83 20.66
C ALA A 144 1.74 -12.38 20.28
N GLU A 145 2.05 -12.12 18.98
CA GLU A 145 2.32 -10.76 18.50
C GLU A 145 1.10 -9.83 18.66
N ALA A 146 -0.10 -10.33 18.38
CA ALA A 146 -1.33 -9.52 18.46
C ALA A 146 -1.78 -9.28 19.91
N ALA A 147 -1.57 -10.25 20.81
CA ALA A 147 -1.88 -10.10 22.21
C ALA A 147 -0.97 -9.09 22.93
N GLU A 148 0.32 -9.06 22.55
CA GLU A 148 1.28 -8.09 23.10
C GLU A 148 0.93 -6.66 22.68
N THR A 149 0.48 -6.45 21.44
CA THR A 149 0.19 -5.15 20.88
C THR A 149 -1.14 -5.16 20.11
N PRO A 150 -2.30 -5.10 20.81
CA PRO A 150 -3.61 -5.14 20.18
C PRO A 150 -3.86 -3.96 19.23
N ASP A 151 -4.49 -4.24 18.09
CA ASP A 151 -4.83 -3.20 17.12
C ASP A 151 -5.93 -2.26 17.61
N TYR A 152 -5.85 -1.03 17.14
CA TYR A 152 -6.98 -0.12 17.18
C TYR A 152 -7.93 -0.46 16.02
N VAL A 153 -9.21 -0.55 16.33
CA VAL A 153 -10.25 -0.86 15.35
C VAL A 153 -11.16 0.35 15.20
N PRO A 154 -11.16 1.02 14.02
CA PRO A 154 -12.10 2.09 13.73
C PRO A 154 -13.56 1.64 13.86
N ASP A 155 -14.44 2.60 14.18
CA ASP A 155 -15.88 2.33 14.22
C ASP A 155 -16.40 1.78 12.88
N GLY A 156 -17.16 0.70 12.94
CA GLY A 156 -17.72 0.03 11.76
C GLY A 156 -16.78 -0.97 11.08
N ALA A 157 -15.52 -1.05 11.48
CA ALA A 157 -14.59 -2.07 11.01
C ALA A 157 -14.70 -3.35 11.85
N ARG A 158 -14.52 -4.49 11.19
CA ARG A 158 -14.38 -5.81 11.83
C ARG A 158 -12.90 -6.20 11.83
N LEU A 159 -12.36 -6.59 12.98
CA LEU A 159 -11.02 -7.17 13.08
C LEU A 159 -11.11 -8.69 13.00
N VAL A 160 -10.31 -9.27 12.12
CA VAL A 160 -10.10 -10.72 12.02
C VAL A 160 -8.61 -10.99 12.10
N ARG A 161 -8.18 -11.79 13.05
CA ARG A 161 -6.80 -12.26 13.17
C ARG A 161 -6.71 -13.69 12.67
N ILE A 162 -5.86 -13.92 11.71
CA ILE A 162 -5.47 -15.26 11.23
C ILE A 162 -3.99 -15.19 10.87
N CYS A 163 -3.16 -15.98 11.52
CA CYS A 163 -1.72 -15.96 11.27
C CYS A 163 -1.41 -16.30 9.80
N GLY A 164 -0.65 -15.44 9.14
CA GLY A 164 -0.23 -15.60 7.75
C GLY A 164 0.99 -16.50 7.57
N LEU A 165 1.60 -17.00 8.66
CA LEU A 165 2.74 -17.90 8.60
C LEU A 165 2.64 -18.94 9.72
N CYS A 166 2.43 -20.20 9.33
CA CYS A 166 2.36 -21.34 10.24
C CYS A 166 3.34 -22.43 9.81
N LEU A 167 3.82 -23.22 10.76
CA LEU A 167 4.56 -24.46 10.49
C LEU A 167 3.62 -25.55 9.92
N GLU A 168 4.18 -26.67 9.47
CA GLU A 168 3.38 -27.81 8.91
C GLU A 168 2.37 -28.39 9.89
N ASN A 169 2.72 -28.40 11.16
CA ASN A 169 1.83 -28.86 12.23
C ASN A 169 0.73 -27.85 12.59
N GLY A 170 0.67 -26.71 11.91
CA GLY A 170 -0.29 -25.64 12.16
C GLY A 170 0.09 -24.67 13.29
N LYS A 171 1.26 -24.85 13.94
CA LYS A 171 1.78 -23.89 14.94
C LYS A 171 2.04 -22.56 14.25
N GLU A 172 1.53 -21.48 14.81
CA GLU A 172 1.82 -20.11 14.36
C GLU A 172 3.30 -19.77 14.62
N VAL A 173 3.94 -19.09 13.67
CA VAL A 173 5.34 -18.66 13.79
C VAL A 173 5.38 -17.29 14.45
N ASP A 174 6.04 -17.21 15.61
CA ASP A 174 6.26 -15.97 16.38
C ASP A 174 7.70 -15.44 16.26
N PHE A 175 8.50 -16.04 15.36
CA PHE A 175 9.92 -15.72 15.14
C PHE A 175 10.82 -15.90 16.35
N SER A 176 10.42 -16.69 17.34
CA SER A 176 11.30 -17.17 18.40
C SER A 176 12.50 -17.93 17.84
N PRO A 177 13.60 -18.11 18.61
CA PRO A 177 14.74 -18.91 18.17
C PRO A 177 14.34 -20.32 17.73
N GLU A 178 13.40 -20.95 18.45
CA GLU A 178 12.87 -22.28 18.12
C GLU A 178 12.13 -22.29 16.78
N ASP A 179 11.29 -21.29 16.52
CA ASP A 179 10.55 -21.18 15.27
C ASP A 179 11.47 -20.93 14.08
N ARG A 180 12.52 -20.11 14.27
CA ARG A 180 13.56 -19.89 13.24
C ARG A 180 14.29 -21.18 12.90
N GLU A 181 14.68 -21.97 13.91
CA GLU A 181 15.30 -23.28 13.70
C GLU A 181 14.34 -24.23 12.94
N ASN A 182 13.08 -24.27 13.33
CA ASN A 182 12.07 -25.10 12.66
C ASN A 182 11.78 -24.68 11.21
N LEU A 183 11.85 -23.38 10.89
CA LEU A 183 11.74 -22.90 9.53
C LEU A 183 12.93 -23.31 8.65
N LEU A 184 14.13 -23.35 9.25
CA LEU A 184 15.37 -23.71 8.56
C LEU A 184 15.63 -25.22 8.49
N LYS A 185 14.85 -26.03 9.20
CA LYS A 185 15.06 -27.45 9.32
C LYS A 185 15.04 -28.18 7.97
N GLY A 186 16.16 -28.75 7.59
CA GLY A 186 16.34 -29.44 6.31
C GLY A 186 16.86 -28.55 5.17
N MET A 187 17.16 -27.28 5.43
CA MET A 187 17.73 -26.37 4.44
C MET A 187 19.26 -26.27 4.54
N PRO A 188 19.99 -26.36 3.44
CA PRO A 188 21.45 -26.50 3.50
C PRO A 188 22.24 -25.18 3.59
N ASP A 189 21.59 -23.99 3.69
CA ASP A 189 22.30 -22.68 3.63
C ASP A 189 21.48 -21.54 4.30
N GLU A 190 22.04 -20.88 5.33
CA GLU A 190 21.26 -20.29 6.41
C GLU A 190 20.73 -18.86 6.21
N GLY A 191 21.13 -18.11 5.21
CA GLY A 191 20.79 -16.69 5.15
C GLY A 191 19.60 -16.35 4.26
N ARG A 192 19.79 -16.39 2.96
CA ARG A 192 18.77 -16.11 1.95
C ARG A 192 17.62 -17.11 1.96
N ARG A 193 17.90 -18.33 2.33
CA ARG A 193 16.97 -19.45 2.33
C ARG A 193 15.91 -19.40 3.42
N MET A 194 16.14 -18.69 4.53
CA MET A 194 15.07 -18.51 5.53
C MET A 194 13.92 -17.69 4.98
N ALA A 195 14.22 -16.62 4.24
CA ALA A 195 13.19 -15.82 3.58
C ALA A 195 12.45 -16.65 2.52
N ASP A 196 13.18 -17.39 1.70
CA ASP A 196 12.62 -18.26 0.66
C ASP A 196 11.72 -19.35 1.26
N ALA A 197 12.15 -20.02 2.34
CA ALA A 197 11.35 -20.99 3.07
C ALA A 197 10.07 -20.38 3.67
N MET A 198 10.20 -19.21 4.25
CA MET A 198 9.04 -18.46 4.75
C MET A 198 8.03 -18.17 3.65
N TYR A 199 8.50 -17.65 2.51
CA TYR A 199 7.62 -17.31 1.40
C TYR A 199 6.95 -18.56 0.82
N GLU A 200 7.71 -19.62 0.58
CA GLU A 200 7.14 -20.88 0.12
C GLU A 200 6.07 -21.41 1.08
N ARG A 201 6.34 -21.38 2.39
CA ARG A 201 5.39 -21.81 3.42
C ARG A 201 4.09 -21.01 3.42
N MET A 202 4.15 -19.72 3.13
CA MET A 202 2.98 -18.87 3.06
C MET A 202 2.07 -19.16 1.86
N LEU A 203 2.59 -19.78 0.79
CA LEU A 203 1.84 -19.97 -0.46
C LEU A 203 0.80 -21.10 -0.39
N PHE A 204 0.97 -22.09 0.47
CA PHE A 204 0.17 -23.30 0.42
C PHE A 204 -0.68 -23.51 1.67
N GLY A 205 -1.97 -23.84 1.46
CA GLY A 205 -2.90 -24.12 2.55
C GLY A 205 -3.17 -22.95 3.48
N ASN A 206 -2.87 -21.73 3.09
CA ASN A 206 -2.88 -20.55 3.96
C ASN A 206 -4.31 -20.07 4.25
N LYS A 207 -4.73 -20.25 5.50
CA LYS A 207 -6.09 -19.88 5.96
C LYS A 207 -6.33 -18.36 5.95
N ALA A 208 -5.29 -17.55 6.23
CA ALA A 208 -5.39 -16.10 6.25
C ALA A 208 -5.71 -15.56 4.84
N TYR A 209 -5.03 -16.08 3.83
CA TYR A 209 -5.26 -15.64 2.45
C TYR A 209 -6.57 -16.21 1.88
N LYS A 210 -7.03 -17.38 2.35
CA LYS A 210 -8.41 -17.86 2.06
C LYS A 210 -9.46 -16.89 2.60
N GLU A 211 -9.29 -16.42 3.83
CA GLU A 211 -10.22 -15.42 4.41
C GLU A 211 -10.16 -14.10 3.67
N LEU A 212 -8.96 -13.64 3.25
CA LEU A 212 -8.80 -12.43 2.46
C LEU A 212 -9.58 -12.51 1.15
N PHE A 213 -9.43 -13.59 0.39
CA PHE A 213 -10.19 -13.79 -0.84
C PHE A 213 -11.68 -13.94 -0.61
N ARG A 214 -12.09 -14.64 0.45
CA ARG A 214 -13.49 -14.72 0.86
C ARG A 214 -14.08 -13.32 1.10
N ALA A 215 -13.37 -12.48 1.83
CA ALA A 215 -13.80 -11.11 2.13
C ALA A 215 -13.90 -10.25 0.86
N LEU A 216 -12.90 -10.35 -0.04
CA LEU A 216 -12.93 -9.65 -1.33
C LEU A 216 -14.13 -10.08 -2.18
N GLU A 217 -14.42 -11.39 -2.28
CA GLU A 217 -15.58 -11.88 -3.03
C GLU A 217 -16.92 -11.47 -2.42
N ALA A 218 -16.96 -11.30 -1.10
CA ALA A 218 -18.13 -10.79 -0.38
C ALA A 218 -18.29 -9.26 -0.49
N GLY A 219 -17.31 -8.56 -1.06
CA GLY A 219 -17.31 -7.09 -1.12
C GLY A 219 -17.11 -6.44 0.25
N GLU A 220 -16.41 -7.11 1.18
CA GLU A 220 -16.08 -6.55 2.51
C GLU A 220 -14.93 -5.55 2.39
N THR A 221 -15.11 -4.54 1.56
CA THR A 221 -14.14 -3.46 1.33
C THR A 221 -14.72 -2.09 1.72
N PRO A 222 -13.90 -1.09 2.08
CA PRO A 222 -12.42 -1.11 2.10
C PRO A 222 -11.84 -2.11 3.11
N VAL A 223 -10.81 -2.87 2.69
CA VAL A 223 -10.10 -3.82 3.53
C VAL A 223 -8.66 -3.37 3.78
N LEU A 224 -8.20 -3.49 5.02
CA LEU A 224 -6.79 -3.40 5.40
C LEU A 224 -6.29 -4.79 5.76
N PHE A 225 -5.19 -5.22 5.19
CA PHE A 225 -4.44 -6.38 5.68
C PHE A 225 -3.02 -5.97 6.07
N HIS A 226 -2.55 -6.49 7.18
CA HIS A 226 -1.25 -6.13 7.74
C HIS A 226 -0.59 -7.27 8.52
N CYS A 227 0.69 -7.11 8.80
CA CYS A 227 1.43 -7.89 9.77
C CYS A 227 2.23 -6.93 10.68
N SER A 228 3.34 -7.35 11.29
CA SER A 228 4.10 -6.50 12.21
C SER A 228 4.86 -5.37 11.52
N ALA A 229 5.36 -5.59 10.29
CA ALA A 229 6.13 -4.62 9.50
C ALA A 229 5.49 -4.27 8.15
N GLY A 230 4.39 -4.93 7.78
CA GLY A 230 3.74 -4.73 6.48
C GLY A 230 4.57 -5.23 5.30
N LYS A 231 5.59 -6.12 5.52
CA LYS A 231 6.52 -6.54 4.47
C LYS A 231 6.26 -7.97 3.97
N ASP A 232 6.55 -9.02 4.75
CA ASP A 232 6.55 -10.42 4.28
C ASP A 232 5.14 -11.02 4.14
N ARG A 233 4.45 -11.33 5.25
CA ARG A 233 3.07 -11.87 5.24
C ARG A 233 2.12 -10.96 4.44
N THR A 234 2.23 -9.68 4.65
CA THR A 234 1.48 -8.63 3.90
C THR A 234 1.93 -8.54 2.45
N GLY A 235 3.22 -8.70 2.18
CA GLY A 235 3.78 -8.69 0.83
C GLY A 235 3.25 -9.84 -0.02
N VAL A 236 3.26 -11.07 0.52
CA VAL A 236 2.69 -12.25 -0.17
C VAL A 236 1.19 -12.07 -0.41
N ALA A 237 0.43 -11.58 0.59
CA ALA A 237 -0.99 -11.28 0.40
C ALA A 237 -1.23 -10.29 -0.77
N ALA A 238 -0.41 -9.24 -0.87
CA ALA A 238 -0.48 -8.28 -1.96
C ALA A 238 -0.12 -8.90 -3.32
N ILE A 239 0.95 -9.73 -3.37
CA ILE A 239 1.31 -10.48 -4.59
C ILE A 239 0.10 -11.30 -5.07
N LEU A 240 -0.55 -12.03 -4.18
CA LEU A 240 -1.68 -12.89 -4.54
C LEU A 240 -2.91 -12.11 -5.01
N ILE A 241 -3.22 -10.95 -4.39
CA ILE A 241 -4.30 -10.08 -4.85
C ILE A 241 -3.98 -9.52 -6.23
N LEU A 242 -2.79 -8.96 -6.43
CA LEU A 242 -2.36 -8.40 -7.70
C LEU A 242 -2.39 -9.48 -8.81
N LEU A 243 -1.94 -10.70 -8.50
CA LEU A 243 -1.99 -11.85 -9.39
C LEU A 243 -3.43 -12.21 -9.79
N ALA A 244 -4.36 -12.27 -8.81
CA ALA A 244 -5.78 -12.56 -9.06
C ALA A 244 -6.46 -11.47 -9.89
N LEU A 245 -6.06 -10.23 -9.73
CA LEU A 245 -6.56 -9.11 -10.53
C LEU A 245 -5.89 -8.98 -11.90
N GLY A 246 -4.88 -9.81 -12.19
CA GLY A 246 -4.23 -9.87 -13.50
C GLY A 246 -3.14 -8.82 -13.71
N ALA A 247 -2.54 -8.32 -12.63
CA ALA A 247 -1.37 -7.44 -12.73
C ALA A 247 -0.16 -8.20 -13.30
N SER A 248 0.71 -7.48 -14.01
CA SER A 248 1.94 -8.05 -14.55
C SER A 248 2.95 -8.40 -13.45
N ASP A 249 3.84 -9.35 -13.70
CA ASP A 249 4.95 -9.69 -12.80
C ASP A 249 5.77 -8.47 -12.42
N LYS A 250 5.98 -7.57 -13.37
CA LYS A 250 6.69 -6.31 -13.16
C LYS A 250 5.95 -5.43 -12.15
N THR A 251 4.65 -5.23 -12.32
CA THR A 251 3.81 -4.47 -11.38
C THR A 251 3.83 -5.07 -9.99
N ILE A 252 3.77 -6.41 -9.90
CA ILE A 252 3.82 -7.15 -8.63
C ILE A 252 5.17 -6.95 -7.93
N ALA A 253 6.27 -7.10 -8.67
CA ALA A 253 7.62 -6.89 -8.13
C ALA A 253 7.83 -5.44 -7.67
N GLU A 254 7.39 -4.47 -8.46
CA GLU A 254 7.48 -3.03 -8.13
C GLU A 254 6.71 -2.68 -6.84
N ASP A 255 5.47 -3.21 -6.64
CA ASP A 255 4.77 -3.00 -5.37
C ASP A 255 5.53 -3.63 -4.21
N PHE A 256 6.03 -4.85 -4.37
CA PHE A 256 6.76 -5.55 -3.32
C PHE A 256 8.01 -4.76 -2.89
N GLU A 257 8.81 -4.30 -3.85
CA GLU A 257 10.03 -3.51 -3.63
C GLU A 257 9.78 -2.12 -3.04
N LYS A 258 8.59 -1.53 -3.24
CA LYS A 258 8.23 -0.26 -2.57
C LYS A 258 8.34 -0.36 -1.05
N THR A 259 8.33 -1.54 -0.48
CA THR A 259 8.64 -1.76 0.94
C THR A 259 10.00 -1.16 1.31
N ASN A 260 11.03 -1.32 0.48
CA ASN A 260 12.36 -0.75 0.73
C ASN A 260 12.39 0.77 0.61
N ILE A 261 11.54 1.33 -0.28
CA ILE A 261 11.41 2.78 -0.43
C ILE A 261 10.78 3.38 0.83
N TRP A 262 9.65 2.82 1.27
CA TRP A 262 8.90 3.36 2.39
C TRP A 262 9.52 3.04 3.75
N ARG A 263 10.30 1.97 3.85
CA ARG A 263 11.06 1.60 5.06
C ARG A 263 12.53 2.06 5.01
N ARG A 264 12.86 2.95 4.09
CA ARG A 264 14.23 3.47 3.97
C ARG A 264 14.76 4.06 5.28
N PRO A 265 14.00 4.84 6.07
CA PRO A 265 14.50 5.38 7.33
C PRO A 265 14.95 4.30 8.32
N GLU A 266 14.20 3.20 8.45
CA GLU A 266 14.56 2.07 9.30
C GLU A 266 15.80 1.33 8.77
N LEU A 267 15.87 1.13 7.45
CA LEU A 267 17.01 0.48 6.81
C LEU A 267 18.28 1.29 7.00
N GLU A 268 18.23 2.61 6.78
CA GLU A 268 19.39 3.50 6.94
C GLU A 268 19.85 3.56 8.41
N ALA A 269 18.91 3.58 9.37
CA ALA A 269 19.23 3.53 10.79
C ALA A 269 19.96 2.24 11.18
N VAL A 270 19.47 1.09 10.73
CA VAL A 270 20.11 -0.21 10.99
C VAL A 270 21.48 -0.32 10.33
N TRP A 271 21.61 0.14 9.07
CA TRP A 271 22.93 0.14 8.39
C TRP A 271 23.93 1.08 9.06
N ALA A 272 23.48 2.20 9.63
CA ALA A 272 24.34 3.10 10.40
C ALA A 272 24.77 2.49 11.74
N GLU A 273 23.83 1.83 12.45
CA GLU A 273 24.09 1.14 13.71
C GLU A 273 25.12 0.02 13.54
N HIS A 274 25.06 -0.72 12.43
CA HIS A 274 25.94 -1.85 12.13
C HIS A 274 27.04 -1.53 11.10
N ALA A 275 27.42 -0.26 10.96
CA ALA A 275 28.35 0.18 9.92
C ALA A 275 29.73 -0.52 9.99
N GLU A 276 30.25 -0.78 11.19
CA GLU A 276 31.54 -1.47 11.38
C GLU A 276 31.46 -2.95 10.93
N GLU A 277 30.36 -3.67 11.25
CA GLU A 277 30.13 -5.04 10.79
C GLU A 277 29.99 -5.11 9.28
N ILE A 278 29.24 -4.16 8.69
CA ILE A 278 29.04 -4.08 7.24
C ILE A 278 30.37 -3.75 6.51
N ALA A 279 31.21 -2.91 7.11
CA ALA A 279 32.54 -2.60 6.55
C ALA A 279 33.47 -3.81 6.60
N ALA A 280 33.40 -4.62 7.64
CA ALA A 280 34.18 -5.84 7.78
C ALA A 280 33.65 -6.99 6.87
N ASP A 281 32.35 -7.10 6.70
CA ASP A 281 31.67 -8.08 5.86
C ASP A 281 30.50 -7.46 5.10
N PRO A 282 30.66 -7.09 3.82
CA PRO A 282 29.59 -6.49 3.01
C PRO A 282 28.32 -7.35 2.88
N ALA A 283 28.39 -8.68 3.07
CA ALA A 283 27.23 -9.56 3.05
C ALA A 283 26.24 -9.24 4.21
N ARG A 284 26.75 -8.63 5.28
CA ARG A 284 25.91 -8.17 6.40
C ARG A 284 24.86 -7.14 5.96
N LYS A 285 25.19 -6.28 5.00
CA LYS A 285 24.21 -5.32 4.47
C LYS A 285 23.03 -6.00 3.81
N ASP A 286 23.27 -7.06 3.07
CA ASP A 286 22.24 -7.87 2.43
C ASP A 286 21.40 -8.64 3.47
N PHE A 287 22.05 -9.17 4.50
CA PHE A 287 21.37 -9.78 5.64
C PHE A 287 20.39 -8.80 6.32
N TYR A 288 20.83 -7.57 6.63
CA TYR A 288 19.98 -6.55 7.23
C TYR A 288 18.86 -6.10 6.28
N LEU A 289 19.11 -6.07 4.96
CA LEU A 289 18.07 -5.84 3.97
C LEU A 289 16.97 -6.90 4.07
N GLY A 290 17.31 -8.18 4.19
CA GLY A 290 16.33 -9.25 4.36
C GLY A 290 15.53 -9.16 5.66
N VAL A 291 16.16 -8.71 6.75
CA VAL A 291 15.50 -8.59 8.07
C VAL A 291 14.57 -7.38 8.14
N PHE A 292 15.00 -6.21 7.68
CA PHE A 292 14.29 -4.93 7.85
C PHE A 292 13.59 -4.42 6.59
N GLY A 293 14.00 -4.89 5.42
CA GLY A 293 13.40 -4.67 4.12
C GLY A 293 13.01 -5.97 3.44
N VAL A 294 13.08 -6.00 2.10
CA VAL A 294 12.82 -7.18 1.27
C VAL A 294 13.89 -7.31 0.18
N HIS A 295 14.23 -8.53 -0.20
CA HIS A 295 15.10 -8.74 -1.37
C HIS A 295 14.29 -8.56 -2.66
N PRO A 296 14.83 -7.88 -3.69
CA PRO A 296 14.13 -7.68 -4.97
C PRO A 296 13.72 -9.00 -5.63
N GLU A 297 14.51 -10.06 -5.45
CA GLU A 297 14.25 -11.37 -6.02
C GLU A 297 13.12 -12.14 -5.34
N SER A 298 12.64 -11.71 -4.17
CA SER A 298 11.63 -12.46 -3.40
C SER A 298 10.28 -12.54 -4.12
N ALA A 299 9.82 -11.47 -4.76
CA ALA A 299 8.58 -11.53 -5.53
C ALA A 299 8.71 -12.40 -6.78
N PRO A 300 9.75 -12.28 -7.63
CA PRO A 300 10.04 -13.25 -8.70
C PRO A 300 10.13 -14.70 -8.22
N PHE A 301 10.76 -14.96 -7.07
CA PHE A 301 10.85 -16.28 -6.46
C PHE A 301 9.45 -16.85 -6.13
N VAL A 302 8.61 -16.09 -5.46
CA VAL A 302 7.21 -16.46 -5.16
C VAL A 302 6.44 -16.81 -6.42
N LEU A 303 6.51 -15.96 -7.45
CA LEU A 303 5.86 -16.19 -8.74
C LEU A 303 6.41 -17.43 -9.46
N GLY A 304 7.71 -17.67 -9.33
CA GLY A 304 8.40 -18.85 -9.86
C GLY A 304 7.86 -20.15 -9.27
N ILE A 305 7.79 -20.24 -7.95
CA ILE A 305 7.24 -21.42 -7.24
C ILE A 305 5.79 -21.71 -7.67
N ILE A 306 4.96 -20.66 -7.76
CA ILE A 306 3.57 -20.81 -8.18
C ILE A 306 3.50 -21.47 -9.56
N ARG A 307 4.29 -20.98 -10.51
CA ARG A 307 4.30 -21.50 -11.88
C ARG A 307 4.91 -22.89 -12.00
N GLU A 308 5.99 -23.14 -11.27
CA GLU A 308 6.64 -24.45 -11.25
C GLU A 308 5.69 -25.55 -10.76
N ARG A 309 4.94 -25.28 -9.68
CA ARG A 309 4.06 -26.29 -9.07
C ARG A 309 2.70 -26.43 -9.75
N TYR A 310 2.15 -25.36 -10.30
CA TYR A 310 0.77 -25.37 -10.84
C TYR A 310 0.69 -25.06 -12.34
N GLY A 311 1.81 -24.75 -12.99
CA GLY A 311 1.86 -24.41 -14.40
C GLY A 311 1.38 -22.99 -14.71
N SER A 312 0.43 -22.45 -13.94
CA SER A 312 -0.08 -21.08 -14.11
C SER A 312 -0.58 -20.47 -12.80
N ALA A 313 -0.69 -19.15 -12.80
CA ALA A 313 -1.27 -18.40 -11.69
C ALA A 313 -2.75 -18.77 -11.45
N ASP A 314 -3.53 -18.87 -12.52
CA ASP A 314 -4.96 -19.19 -12.41
C ASP A 314 -5.17 -20.60 -11.84
N ALA A 315 -4.38 -21.59 -12.26
CA ALA A 315 -4.43 -22.95 -11.71
C ALA A 315 -4.07 -22.98 -10.21
N TYR A 316 -3.09 -22.21 -9.79
CA TYR A 316 -2.75 -22.04 -8.38
C TYR A 316 -3.88 -21.41 -7.58
N LEU A 317 -4.43 -20.29 -8.07
CA LEU A 317 -5.50 -19.57 -7.40
C LEU A 317 -6.79 -20.40 -7.29
N GLU A 318 -7.06 -21.24 -8.29
CA GLU A 318 -8.18 -22.18 -8.25
C GLU A 318 -7.92 -23.30 -7.23
N ALA A 319 -6.75 -23.92 -7.27
CA ALA A 319 -6.42 -25.04 -6.38
C ALA A 319 -6.35 -24.62 -4.90
N GLU A 320 -5.67 -23.50 -4.59
CA GLU A 320 -5.45 -23.07 -3.22
C GLU A 320 -6.63 -22.31 -2.62
N TYR A 321 -7.31 -21.48 -3.41
CA TYR A 321 -8.35 -20.56 -2.92
C TYR A 321 -9.74 -20.80 -3.54
N GLY A 322 -9.86 -21.78 -4.46
CA GLY A 322 -11.09 -22.07 -5.18
C GLY A 322 -11.52 -20.95 -6.13
N LEU A 323 -10.61 -20.07 -6.53
CA LEU A 323 -10.87 -18.97 -7.44
C LEU A 323 -10.91 -19.49 -8.89
N THR A 324 -12.01 -20.17 -9.23
CA THR A 324 -12.28 -20.62 -10.61
C THR A 324 -12.22 -19.44 -11.58
N PRO A 325 -12.06 -19.68 -12.90
CA PRO A 325 -12.06 -18.60 -13.89
C PRO A 325 -13.28 -17.66 -13.79
N ALA A 326 -14.45 -18.21 -13.46
CA ALA A 326 -15.66 -17.42 -13.26
C ALA A 326 -15.59 -16.52 -12.02
N ARG A 327 -14.98 -17.02 -10.94
CA ARG A 327 -14.78 -16.24 -9.69
C ARG A 327 -13.71 -15.18 -9.89
N LEU A 328 -12.60 -15.47 -10.57
CA LEU A 328 -11.59 -14.49 -10.94
C LEU A 328 -12.18 -13.36 -11.80
N MET A 329 -12.96 -13.71 -12.82
CA MET A 329 -13.64 -12.72 -13.66
C MET A 329 -14.61 -11.85 -12.83
N ARG A 330 -15.29 -12.42 -11.84
CA ARG A 330 -16.14 -11.64 -10.92
C ARG A 330 -15.33 -10.68 -10.06
N LEU A 331 -14.20 -11.12 -9.48
CA LEU A 331 -13.30 -10.26 -8.71
C LEU A 331 -12.78 -9.10 -9.56
N ARG A 332 -12.30 -9.38 -10.78
CA ARG A 332 -11.83 -8.35 -11.72
C ARG A 332 -12.93 -7.33 -12.02
N ARG A 333 -14.16 -7.75 -12.25
CA ARG A 333 -15.30 -6.80 -12.43
C ARG A 333 -15.60 -5.97 -11.19
N MET A 334 -15.41 -6.50 -9.99
CA MET A 334 -15.64 -5.76 -8.74
C MET A 334 -14.56 -4.71 -8.50
N TYR A 335 -13.31 -5.03 -8.79
CA TYR A 335 -12.15 -4.24 -8.36
C TYR A 335 -11.36 -3.55 -9.47
N LEU A 336 -11.69 -3.73 -10.74
CA LEU A 336 -11.07 -3.04 -11.87
C LEU A 336 -12.01 -2.00 -12.50
N GLU A 337 -11.40 -0.90 -12.99
CA GLU A 337 -12.05 0.18 -13.73
C GLU A 337 -11.26 0.58 -14.97
#